data_492268379b7f3aecff94437eae01f8b7
#
_entry.id   492268379b7f3aecff94437eae01f8b7
#
_cell.length_a   1.000
_cell.length_b   1.000
_cell.length_c   1.000
_cell.angle_alpha   90.00
_cell.angle_beta   90.00
_cell.angle_gamma   90.00
#
_symmetry.space_group_name_H-M   'P 1'
#
loop_
_entity.id
_entity.type
_entity.pdbx_description
1 polymer ?
#
loop_
_entity_poly.entity_id
_entity_poly.type
_entity_poly.pdbx_seq_one_letter_code
_entity_poly.pdbx_strand_id
1 'polypeptide(L)'
;MCIRDSRLANTKDGFALREATRKGMKIAIISGAVAPGLRERFAMLGIDDVYLGAGKKIDVFKSWMAERGLKPEETAFAGDDVPDCTSMRLAGLGVAPADASVDAMEAADYISPVAGGCGVARDIIEQILRSRGEWPSDASANG
;
A
#
# COMPACT_ATOMS: atom_id res chain seq x y z
N MET A 1 4.06 4.93 -0.99
CA MET A 1 2.82 4.33 -0.51
C MET A 1 3.12 3.20 0.45
N CYS A 2 2.39 3.09 1.52
CA CYS A 2 2.58 2.03 2.50
C CYS A 2 1.35 1.14 2.54
N ILE A 3 1.56 -0.18 2.43
CA ILE A 3 0.48 -1.16 2.38
C ILE A 3 0.66 -2.15 3.52
N ARG A 4 -0.40 -2.38 4.24
CA ARG A 4 -0.34 -3.19 5.45
C ARG A 4 -0.57 -4.69 5.23
N ASP A 5 -1.33 -5.10 4.24
CA ASP A 5 -1.90 -6.44 4.25
C ASP A 5 -1.00 -7.52 3.66
N SER A 6 -0.89 -8.65 4.39
CA SER A 6 -0.18 -9.84 3.95
C SER A 6 -0.97 -10.67 2.93
N ARG A 7 -2.24 -10.35 2.69
CA ARG A 7 -3.12 -11.09 1.78
C ARG A 7 -3.07 -10.59 0.33
N LEU A 8 -2.00 -9.91 -0.07
CA LEU A 8 -1.82 -9.41 -1.42
C LEU A 8 -1.43 -10.56 -2.38
N ALA A 9 -2.31 -11.53 -2.51
CA ALA A 9 -2.15 -12.60 -3.48
C ALA A 9 -2.89 -12.33 -4.79
N ASN A 10 -3.57 -11.18 -4.89
CA ASN A 10 -4.36 -10.82 -6.06
C ASN A 10 -3.45 -10.39 -7.21
N THR A 11 -3.65 -11.00 -8.40
CA THR A 11 -2.82 -10.70 -9.57
C THR A 11 -2.98 -9.26 -10.06
N LYS A 12 -4.13 -8.64 -9.82
CA LYS A 12 -4.36 -7.24 -10.18
C LYS A 12 -3.53 -6.31 -9.31
N ASP A 13 -3.41 -6.63 -8.02
CA ASP A 13 -2.52 -5.88 -7.12
C ASP A 13 -1.06 -6.05 -7.55
N GLY A 14 -0.64 -7.25 -7.92
CA GLY A 14 0.71 -7.52 -8.38
C GLY A 14 1.08 -6.68 -9.59
N PHE A 15 0.19 -6.59 -10.57
CA PHE A 15 0.42 -5.75 -11.75
C PHE A 15 0.59 -4.28 -11.36
N ALA A 16 -0.32 -3.77 -10.53
CA ALA A 16 -0.29 -2.36 -10.10
C ALA A 16 0.97 -2.04 -9.29
N LEU A 17 1.36 -2.93 -8.38
CA LEU A 17 2.57 -2.75 -7.57
C LEU A 17 3.82 -2.69 -8.45
N ARG A 18 3.91 -3.57 -9.43
CA ARG A 18 5.03 -3.56 -10.37
C ARG A 18 5.09 -2.26 -11.17
N GLU A 19 3.94 -1.81 -11.68
CA GLU A 19 3.90 -0.55 -12.43
C GLU A 19 4.29 0.64 -11.55
N ALA A 20 3.84 0.66 -10.31
CA ALA A 20 4.19 1.71 -9.36
C ALA A 20 5.70 1.77 -9.14
N THR A 21 6.36 0.62 -8.93
CA THR A 21 7.81 0.59 -8.72
C THR A 21 8.57 1.01 -9.98
N ARG A 22 8.09 0.63 -11.15
CA ARG A 22 8.69 1.05 -12.43
C ARG A 22 8.62 2.56 -12.62
N LYS A 23 7.60 3.21 -12.08
CA LYS A 23 7.41 4.66 -12.18
C LYS A 23 8.10 5.43 -11.05
N GLY A 24 8.91 4.74 -10.25
CA GLY A 24 9.68 5.37 -9.18
C GLY A 24 8.92 5.57 -7.88
N MET A 25 7.71 5.04 -7.76
CA MET A 25 6.95 5.12 -6.51
C MET A 25 7.60 4.21 -5.46
N LYS A 26 7.79 4.73 -4.26
CA LYS A 26 8.35 3.96 -3.15
C LYS A 26 7.21 3.26 -2.41
N ILE A 27 7.35 1.95 -2.21
CA ILE A 27 6.31 1.14 -1.58
C ILE A 27 6.92 0.36 -0.43
N ALA A 28 6.23 0.35 0.70
CA ALA A 28 6.56 -0.47 1.85
C ALA A 28 5.39 -1.36 2.22
N ILE A 29 5.70 -2.57 2.66
CA ILE A 29 4.74 -3.52 3.20
C ILE A 29 5.01 -3.63 4.69
N ILE A 30 4.01 -3.35 5.51
CA ILE A 30 4.12 -3.43 6.97
C ILE A 30 3.07 -4.43 7.46
N SER A 31 3.53 -5.51 8.08
CA SER A 31 2.64 -6.56 8.57
C SER A 31 3.03 -7.00 9.98
N GLY A 32 2.04 -7.26 10.83
CA GLY A 32 2.26 -7.88 12.13
C GLY A 32 2.52 -9.38 12.02
N ALA A 33 2.18 -10.00 10.92
CA ALA A 33 2.40 -11.41 10.69
C ALA A 33 3.83 -11.68 10.22
N VAL A 34 4.28 -12.93 10.44
CA VAL A 34 5.55 -13.43 9.90
C VAL A 34 5.20 -14.65 9.06
N ALA A 35 5.21 -14.48 7.74
CA ALA A 35 4.86 -15.56 6.81
C ALA A 35 6.06 -15.92 5.94
N PRO A 36 6.42 -17.23 5.86
CA PRO A 36 7.51 -17.66 4.98
C PRO A 36 7.23 -17.29 3.52
N GLY A 37 8.25 -16.86 2.81
CA GLY A 37 8.15 -16.55 1.39
C GLY A 37 7.51 -15.21 1.06
N LEU A 38 7.00 -14.47 2.03
CA LEU A 38 6.32 -13.20 1.78
C LEU A 38 7.29 -12.14 1.24
N ARG A 39 8.47 -12.05 1.84
CA ARG A 39 9.51 -11.10 1.43
C ARG A 39 9.95 -11.35 -0.01
N GLU A 40 10.13 -12.61 -0.38
CA GLU A 40 10.53 -13.02 -1.72
C GLU A 40 9.46 -12.70 -2.76
N ARG A 41 8.20 -12.88 -2.40
CA ARG A 41 7.07 -12.56 -3.30
C ARG A 41 7.03 -11.08 -3.64
N PHE A 42 7.22 -10.23 -2.65
CA PHE A 42 7.23 -8.78 -2.90
C PHE A 42 8.50 -8.35 -3.64
N ALA A 43 9.63 -8.99 -3.38
CA ALA A 43 10.87 -8.72 -4.11
C ALA A 43 10.70 -8.96 -5.61
N MET A 44 9.94 -9.98 -6.00
CA MET A 44 9.64 -10.26 -7.41
C MET A 44 8.85 -9.13 -8.07
N LEU A 45 8.15 -8.32 -7.30
CA LEU A 45 7.41 -7.17 -7.79
C LEU A 45 8.22 -5.87 -7.72
N GLY A 46 9.47 -5.96 -7.28
CA GLY A 46 10.33 -4.80 -7.13
C GLY A 46 10.19 -4.09 -5.78
N ILE A 47 9.60 -4.76 -4.78
CA ILE A 47 9.38 -4.20 -3.45
C ILE A 47 10.33 -4.87 -2.46
N ASP A 48 11.31 -4.13 -1.97
CA ASP A 48 12.29 -4.61 -1.00
C ASP A 48 11.99 -4.14 0.43
N ASP A 49 11.19 -3.09 0.58
CA ASP A 49 10.85 -2.53 1.88
C ASP A 49 9.69 -3.34 2.50
N VAL A 50 10.02 -4.49 3.07
CA VAL A 50 9.04 -5.40 3.68
C VAL A 50 9.38 -5.58 5.15
N TYR A 51 8.46 -5.16 6.01
CA TYR A 51 8.61 -5.21 7.46
C TYR A 51 7.60 -6.19 8.05
N LEU A 52 8.11 -7.33 8.51
CA LEU A 52 7.30 -8.40 9.07
C LEU A 52 7.42 -8.40 10.59
N GLY A 53 6.39 -8.90 11.28
CA GLY A 53 6.37 -8.97 12.73
C GLY A 53 6.35 -7.60 13.39
N ALA A 54 5.80 -6.59 12.75
CA ALA A 54 5.77 -5.23 13.27
C ALA A 54 4.87 -5.13 14.50
N GLY A 55 5.43 -4.69 15.63
CA GLY A 55 4.66 -4.48 16.85
C GLY A 55 3.84 -3.19 16.78
N LYS A 56 4.51 -2.06 16.56
CA LYS A 56 3.86 -0.77 16.36
C LYS A 56 4.08 -0.30 14.94
N LYS A 57 3.06 -0.39 14.12
CA LYS A 57 3.15 -0.04 12.71
C LYS A 57 3.49 1.44 12.50
N ILE A 58 3.03 2.32 13.37
CA ILE A 58 3.34 3.75 13.27
C ILE A 58 4.85 4.02 13.37
N ASP A 59 5.56 3.30 14.23
CA ASP A 59 6.99 3.48 14.38
C ASP A 59 7.74 3.02 13.14
N VAL A 60 7.33 1.90 12.56
CA VAL A 60 7.90 1.37 11.32
C VAL A 60 7.63 2.34 10.17
N PHE A 61 6.42 2.87 10.08
CA PHE A 61 6.04 3.81 9.05
C PHE A 61 6.88 5.09 9.13
N LYS A 62 7.04 5.63 10.33
CA LYS A 62 7.87 6.83 10.53
C LYS A 62 9.34 6.60 10.17
N SER A 63 9.89 5.45 10.57
CA SER A 63 11.27 5.09 10.22
C SER A 63 11.45 4.95 8.72
N TRP A 64 10.51 4.32 8.05
CA TRP A 64 10.56 4.15 6.60
C TRP A 64 10.52 5.50 5.88
N MET A 65 9.63 6.40 6.31
CA MET A 65 9.57 7.74 5.73
C MET A 65 10.88 8.48 5.90
N ALA A 66 11.47 8.41 7.10
CA ALA A 66 12.74 9.07 7.37
C ALA A 66 13.88 8.53 6.50
N GLU A 67 13.96 7.22 6.36
CA GLU A 67 14.97 6.57 5.54
C GLU A 67 14.85 6.92 4.05
N ARG A 68 13.63 7.11 3.57
CA ARG A 68 13.35 7.45 2.16
C ARG A 68 13.26 8.94 1.90
N GLY A 69 13.39 9.77 2.93
CA GLY A 69 13.29 11.23 2.78
C GLY A 69 11.88 11.68 2.38
N LEU A 70 10.86 10.97 2.84
CA LEU A 70 9.47 11.27 2.54
C LEU A 70 8.81 12.05 3.67
N LYS A 71 7.96 12.99 3.29
CA LYS A 71 7.10 13.71 4.24
C LYS A 71 5.75 12.99 4.34
N PRO A 72 5.07 13.06 5.49
CA PRO A 72 3.75 12.43 5.64
C PRO A 72 2.77 12.80 4.52
N GLU A 73 2.72 14.07 4.14
CA GLU A 73 1.80 14.55 3.08
C GLU A 73 2.11 13.97 1.70
N GLU A 74 3.27 13.35 1.53
CA GLU A 74 3.65 12.69 0.27
C GLU A 74 3.30 11.20 0.25
N THR A 75 2.68 10.70 1.32
CA THR A 75 2.45 9.26 1.50
C THR A 75 0.96 8.91 1.50
N ALA A 76 0.68 7.66 1.16
CA ALA A 76 -0.62 7.03 1.37
C ALA A 76 -0.42 5.79 2.24
N PHE A 77 -1.32 5.54 3.16
CA PHE A 77 -1.29 4.36 4.02
C PHE A 77 -2.62 3.63 3.93
N ALA A 78 -2.58 2.38 3.50
CA ALA A 78 -3.77 1.53 3.43
C ALA A 78 -3.81 0.61 4.65
N GLY A 79 -4.90 0.67 5.40
CA GLY A 79 -5.10 -0.14 6.60
C GLY A 79 -6.56 -0.52 6.78
N ASP A 80 -6.82 -1.59 7.54
CA ASP A 80 -8.16 -2.14 7.68
C ASP A 80 -8.66 -2.27 9.11
N ASP A 81 -7.84 -1.99 10.11
CA ASP A 81 -8.23 -2.19 11.50
C ASP A 81 -7.55 -1.18 12.44
N VAL A 82 -7.94 -1.24 13.71
CA VAL A 82 -7.50 -0.32 14.75
C VAL A 82 -5.99 -0.08 14.78
N PRO A 83 -5.12 -1.09 14.68
CA PRO A 83 -3.66 -0.85 14.70
C PRO A 83 -3.15 0.03 13.56
N ASP A 84 -3.93 0.22 12.51
CA ASP A 84 -3.54 1.01 11.35
C ASP A 84 -3.97 2.47 11.44
N CYS A 85 -4.88 2.79 12.35
CA CYS A 85 -5.54 4.11 12.39
C CYS A 85 -4.57 5.28 12.56
N THR A 86 -3.60 5.14 13.47
CA THR A 86 -2.64 6.23 13.73
C THR A 86 -1.81 6.53 12.49
N SER A 87 -1.36 5.47 11.79
CA SER A 87 -0.60 5.62 10.54
C SER A 87 -1.44 6.22 9.44
N MET A 88 -2.70 5.80 9.33
CA MET A 88 -3.63 6.34 8.34
C MET A 88 -3.88 7.84 8.55
N ARG A 89 -3.98 8.28 9.80
CA ARG A 89 -4.17 9.71 10.11
C ARG A 89 -2.92 10.53 9.87
N LEU A 90 -1.75 9.94 10.05
CA LEU A 90 -0.48 10.63 9.81
C LEU A 90 -0.20 10.80 8.31
N ALA A 91 -0.53 9.79 7.50
CA ALA A 91 -0.29 9.84 6.07
C ALA A 91 -1.09 10.95 5.39
N GLY A 92 -0.58 11.44 4.27
CA GLY A 92 -1.31 12.41 3.47
C GLY A 92 -2.63 11.87 2.93
N LEU A 93 -2.69 10.56 2.69
CA LEU A 93 -3.91 9.88 2.28
C LEU A 93 -4.04 8.57 3.06
N GLY A 94 -4.99 8.51 3.98
CA GLY A 94 -5.37 7.28 4.65
C GLY A 94 -6.44 6.55 3.84
N VAL A 95 -6.24 5.26 3.59
CA VAL A 95 -7.11 4.45 2.75
C VAL A 95 -7.63 3.25 3.52
N ALA A 96 -8.92 2.98 3.44
CA ALA A 96 -9.54 1.78 4.02
C ALA A 96 -10.22 0.97 2.92
N PRO A 97 -10.15 -0.38 2.98
CA PRO A 97 -10.95 -1.21 2.09
C PRO A 97 -12.43 -1.16 2.46
N ALA A 98 -13.29 -1.66 1.57
CA ALA A 98 -14.74 -1.64 1.77
C ALA A 98 -15.19 -2.43 3.00
N ASP A 99 -14.42 -3.45 3.40
CA ASP A 99 -14.71 -4.32 4.54
C ASP A 99 -13.88 -4.00 5.79
N ALA A 100 -13.32 -2.80 5.86
CA ALA A 100 -12.54 -2.36 7.01
C ALA A 100 -13.40 -2.22 8.27
N SER A 101 -12.75 -2.21 9.44
CA SER A 101 -13.44 -1.90 10.69
C SER A 101 -13.97 -0.47 10.68
N VAL A 102 -14.96 -0.19 11.52
CA VAL A 102 -15.52 1.15 11.66
C VAL A 102 -14.44 2.16 12.01
N ASP A 103 -13.54 1.79 12.92
CA ASP A 103 -12.43 2.68 13.32
C ASP A 103 -11.52 3.04 12.16
N ALA A 104 -11.18 2.06 11.32
CA ALA A 104 -10.35 2.31 10.14
C ALA A 104 -11.08 3.18 9.12
N MET A 105 -12.37 2.95 8.92
CA MET A 105 -13.18 3.79 8.02
C MET A 105 -13.22 5.24 8.48
N GLU A 106 -13.34 5.47 9.78
CA GLU A 106 -13.33 6.82 10.34
C GLU A 106 -11.97 7.50 10.22
N ALA A 107 -10.89 6.73 10.29
CA ALA A 107 -9.53 7.25 10.16
C ALA A 107 -9.15 7.52 8.69
N ALA A 108 -9.87 6.96 7.74
CA ALA A 108 -9.53 7.04 6.32
C ALA A 108 -10.01 8.35 5.70
N ASP A 109 -9.20 8.86 4.77
CA ASP A 109 -9.61 9.95 3.88
C ASP A 109 -10.38 9.41 2.67
N TYR A 110 -10.09 8.16 2.30
CA TYR A 110 -10.72 7.50 1.16
C TYR A 110 -11.05 6.06 1.54
N ILE A 111 -12.29 5.66 1.27
CA ILE A 111 -12.72 4.27 1.44
C ILE A 111 -12.87 3.66 0.06
N SER A 112 -12.04 2.66 -0.22
CA SER A 112 -12.10 1.95 -1.51
C SER A 112 -13.39 1.15 -1.63
N PRO A 113 -14.01 1.09 -2.81
CA PRO A 113 -15.15 0.20 -3.03
C PRO A 113 -14.78 -1.28 -3.05
N VAL A 114 -13.48 -1.58 -2.99
CA VAL A 114 -12.95 -2.94 -3.08
C VAL A 114 -12.63 -3.46 -1.69
N ALA A 115 -12.99 -4.71 -1.42
CA ALA A 115 -12.67 -5.37 -0.15
C ALA A 115 -11.17 -5.65 -0.01
N GLY A 116 -10.70 -5.76 1.23
CA GLY A 116 -9.30 -6.09 1.51
C GLY A 116 -8.91 -7.43 0.87
N GLY A 117 -7.74 -7.45 0.23
CA GLY A 117 -7.27 -8.62 -0.50
C GLY A 117 -7.89 -8.79 -1.90
N CYS A 118 -8.77 -7.87 -2.32
CA CYS A 118 -9.49 -7.96 -3.59
C CYS A 118 -9.11 -6.85 -4.58
N GLY A 119 -7.98 -6.18 -4.39
CA GLY A 119 -7.50 -5.20 -5.35
C GLY A 119 -7.45 -3.77 -4.84
N VAL A 120 -7.39 -3.55 -3.53
CA VAL A 120 -7.31 -2.20 -2.96
C VAL A 120 -6.05 -1.47 -3.40
N ALA A 121 -4.91 -2.16 -3.41
CA ALA A 121 -3.67 -1.57 -3.89
C ALA A 121 -3.78 -1.16 -5.35
N ARG A 122 -4.40 -2.00 -6.19
CA ARG A 122 -4.67 -1.68 -7.59
C ARG A 122 -5.51 -0.42 -7.71
N ASP A 123 -6.59 -0.33 -6.92
CA ASP A 123 -7.48 0.82 -6.96
C ASP A 123 -6.72 2.13 -6.73
N ILE A 124 -5.93 2.19 -5.67
CA ILE A 124 -5.22 3.42 -5.30
C ILE A 124 -4.10 3.73 -6.29
N ILE A 125 -3.28 2.76 -6.62
CA ILE A 125 -2.15 2.96 -7.53
C ILE A 125 -2.65 3.37 -8.91
N GLU A 126 -3.69 2.72 -9.40
CA GLU A 126 -4.25 3.06 -10.70
C GLU A 126 -4.73 4.51 -10.72
N GLN A 127 -5.45 4.96 -9.70
CA GLN A 127 -5.90 6.34 -9.62
C GLN A 127 -4.74 7.34 -9.59
N ILE A 128 -3.71 7.05 -8.80
CA ILE A 128 -2.53 7.91 -8.72
C ILE A 128 -1.82 7.98 -10.06
N LEU A 129 -1.56 6.85 -10.69
CA LEU A 129 -0.84 6.82 -11.96
C LEU A 129 -1.67 7.40 -13.10
N ARG A 130 -2.99 7.20 -13.12
CA ARG A 130 -3.87 7.84 -14.11
C ARG A 130 -3.86 9.35 -13.95
N SER A 131 -3.85 9.86 -12.74
CA SER A 131 -3.81 11.30 -12.50
C SER A 131 -2.50 11.93 -12.99
N ARG A 132 -1.43 11.14 -13.08
CA ARG A 132 -0.13 11.56 -13.60
C ARG A 132 0.05 11.28 -15.09
N GLY A 133 -0.93 10.63 -15.73
CA GLY A 133 -0.81 10.18 -17.13
C GLY A 133 0.17 9.03 -17.32
N GLU A 134 0.44 8.25 -16.27
CA GLU A 134 1.46 7.20 -16.27
C GLU A 134 0.89 5.78 -16.23
N TRP A 135 -0.43 5.63 -16.21
CA TRP A 135 -1.04 4.29 -16.16
C TRP A 135 -1.07 3.67 -17.57
N PRO A 136 -0.55 2.44 -17.75
CA PRO A 136 -0.59 1.76 -19.03
C PRO A 136 -2.02 1.28 -19.34
N SER A 137 -2.74 2.00 -20.19
CA SER A 137 -4.15 1.75 -20.45
C SER A 137 -4.45 1.15 -21.81
N ASP A 138 -3.43 0.89 -22.63
CA ASP A 138 -3.61 0.28 -23.95
C ASP A 138 -2.69 -0.92 -24.15
N ALA A 139 -2.94 -1.70 -25.19
CA ALA A 139 -2.20 -2.92 -25.47
C ALA A 139 -0.72 -2.69 -25.75
N SER A 140 -0.35 -1.53 -26.28
CA SER A 140 1.04 -1.22 -26.59
C SER A 140 1.87 -0.99 -25.35
N ALA A 141 1.25 -0.60 -24.26
CA ALA A 141 1.92 -0.36 -22.99
C ALA A 141 2.29 -1.65 -22.25
N ASN A 142 1.77 -2.77 -22.68
CA ASN A 142 1.98 -4.07 -22.02
C ASN A 142 3.10 -4.89 -22.65
N GLY A 143 3.79 -4.29 -23.56
CA GLY A 143 4.91 -4.95 -24.24
C GLY A 143 6.05 -5.34 -23.32
#